data_2606c7c4783f82dc9e1a2dce9b208045
#
_entry.id   2606c7c4783f82dc9e1a2dce9b208045
#
_cell.length_a   1.000
_cell.length_b   1.000
_cell.length_c   1.000
_cell.angle_alpha   90.00
_cell.angle_beta   90.00
_cell.angle_gamma   90.00
#
_symmetry.space_group_name_H-M   'P 1'
#
loop_
_entity.id
_entity.type
_entity.pdbx_description
1 polymer ?
#
loop_
_entity_poly.entity_id
_entity_poly.type
_entity_poly.pdbx_seq_one_letter_code
_entity_poly.pdbx_strand_id
1 'polypeptide(L)'
;MAASVSGLEDILSRLGGWPSYFDDLEKKHGIGMFELQIRRRTLDEAVFGVVVRYAVHRAEYDRLSEQLAIDRGEEKAGEYLSGAEQKRAYHKRELLTLERELLVTPSSKAKADLSLQTDFLDHLHSNETGKKDGKVVPWQPLSRGRA
;
A
#
# COMPACT_ATOMS: atom_id res chain seq x y z
N MET A 1 -21.35 4.89 -1.27
CA MET A 1 -21.77 5.54 -0.02
C MET A 1 -20.56 5.86 0.82
N ALA A 2 -20.35 7.10 1.14
CA ALA A 2 -19.33 7.46 2.13
C ALA A 2 -19.76 6.81 3.47
N ALA A 3 -18.85 6.08 4.11
CA ALA A 3 -19.04 5.67 5.49
C ALA A 3 -19.31 6.94 6.31
N SER A 4 -20.36 6.93 7.14
CA SER A 4 -20.66 8.07 7.99
C SER A 4 -19.43 8.39 8.85
N VAL A 5 -19.17 9.65 9.11
CA VAL A 5 -18.01 10.10 9.91
C VAL A 5 -17.95 9.33 11.25
N SER A 6 -19.09 9.01 11.84
CA SER A 6 -19.18 8.20 13.06
C SER A 6 -18.62 6.78 12.89
N GLY A 7 -18.79 6.16 11.72
CA GLY A 7 -18.28 4.82 11.46
C GLY A 7 -16.76 4.76 11.33
N LEU A 8 -16.14 5.81 10.77
CA LEU A 8 -14.68 5.92 10.65
C LEU A 8 -14.02 6.09 12.02
N GLU A 9 -14.60 6.91 12.88
CA GLU A 9 -14.12 7.13 14.24
C GLU A 9 -14.20 5.86 15.09
N ASP A 10 -15.28 5.10 14.96
CA ASP A 10 -15.45 3.84 15.67
C ASP A 10 -14.39 2.79 15.25
N ILE A 11 -14.12 2.66 13.95
CA ILE A 11 -13.08 1.76 13.43
C ILE A 11 -11.70 2.21 13.91
N LEU A 12 -11.44 3.51 13.82
CA LEU A 12 -10.18 4.09 14.26
C LEU A 12 -9.94 3.86 15.76
N SER A 13 -10.97 4.05 16.57
CA SER A 13 -10.91 3.81 18.02
C SER A 13 -10.59 2.35 18.35
N ARG A 14 -11.16 1.40 17.62
CA ARG A 14 -10.86 -0.04 17.79
C ARG A 14 -9.42 -0.39 17.44
N LEU A 15 -8.80 0.36 16.54
CA LEU A 15 -7.40 0.19 16.14
C LEU A 15 -6.41 0.96 17.03
N GLY A 16 -6.90 1.63 18.08
CA GLY A 16 -6.07 2.37 19.03
C GLY A 16 -5.91 3.87 18.71
N GLY A 17 -6.57 4.39 17.68
CA GLY A 17 -6.51 5.79 17.28
C GLY A 17 -5.21 6.18 16.59
N TRP A 18 -5.13 7.43 16.14
CA TRP A 18 -3.90 7.99 15.59
C TRP A 18 -2.85 8.15 16.68
N PRO A 19 -1.55 7.99 16.35
CA PRO A 19 -0.49 8.26 17.31
C PRO A 19 -0.59 9.68 17.89
N SER A 20 -0.28 9.85 19.18
CA SER A 20 -0.35 11.13 19.85
C SER A 20 0.56 12.21 19.26
N TYR A 21 1.63 11.79 18.56
CA TYR A 21 2.59 12.70 17.90
C TYR A 21 2.13 13.17 16.52
N PHE A 22 0.99 12.67 16.01
CA PHE A 22 0.47 13.12 14.70
C PHE A 22 0.01 14.56 14.75
N ASP A 23 0.46 15.34 13.79
CA ASP A 23 -0.07 16.65 13.50
C ASP A 23 -1.22 16.61 12.47
N ASP A 24 -1.75 17.78 12.12
CA ASP A 24 -2.89 17.88 11.20
C ASP A 24 -2.56 17.38 9.79
N LEU A 25 -1.32 17.58 9.32
CA LEU A 25 -0.90 17.13 8.00
C LEU A 25 -0.78 15.60 7.94
N GLU A 26 -0.18 15.00 8.94
CA GLU A 26 -0.09 13.54 9.07
C GLU A 26 -1.47 12.89 9.18
N LYS A 27 -2.37 13.47 10.00
CA LYS A 27 -3.77 13.01 10.09
C LYS A 27 -4.49 13.11 8.75
N LYS A 28 -4.32 14.20 8.02
CA LYS A 28 -4.92 14.39 6.69
C LYS A 28 -4.52 13.26 5.72
N HIS A 29 -3.23 12.97 5.63
CA HIS A 29 -2.76 11.89 4.77
C HIS A 29 -3.16 10.52 5.27
N GLY A 30 -3.14 10.31 6.57
CA GLY A 30 -3.58 9.07 7.20
C GLY A 30 -5.06 8.79 6.96
N ILE A 31 -5.93 9.77 7.13
CA ILE A 31 -7.37 9.64 6.89
C ILE A 31 -7.66 9.26 5.45
N GLY A 32 -7.02 9.92 4.48
CA GLY A 32 -7.22 9.61 3.06
C GLY A 32 -6.87 8.17 2.71
N MET A 33 -5.75 7.67 3.21
CA MET A 33 -5.32 6.29 2.97
C MET A 33 -6.18 5.29 3.76
N PHE A 34 -6.55 5.62 4.98
CA PHE A 34 -7.44 4.83 5.83
C PHE A 34 -8.81 4.61 5.18
N GLU A 35 -9.43 5.66 4.68
CA GLU A 35 -10.69 5.58 3.95
C GLU A 35 -10.57 4.72 2.69
N LEU A 36 -9.45 4.82 1.97
CA LEU A 36 -9.20 4.00 0.79
C LEU A 36 -9.14 2.50 1.14
N GLN A 37 -8.45 2.15 2.22
CA GLN A 37 -8.35 0.76 2.69
C GLN A 37 -9.71 0.21 3.17
N ILE A 38 -10.52 1.04 3.83
CA ILE A 38 -11.89 0.66 4.21
C ILE A 38 -12.74 0.37 2.98
N ARG A 39 -12.72 1.26 1.98
CA ARG A 39 -13.48 1.06 0.73
C ARG A 39 -13.07 -0.20 0.00
N ARG A 40 -11.81 -0.58 0.06
CA ARG A 40 -11.27 -1.81 -0.55
C ARG A 40 -11.47 -3.05 0.30
N ARG A 41 -11.96 -2.90 1.53
CA ARG A 41 -12.09 -3.98 2.52
C ARG A 41 -10.77 -4.70 2.82
N THR A 42 -9.67 -3.94 2.79
CA THR A 42 -8.31 -4.44 3.04
C THR A 42 -7.73 -3.97 4.36
N LEU A 43 -8.53 -3.24 5.16
CA LEU A 43 -8.09 -2.71 6.43
C LEU A 43 -8.07 -3.80 7.50
N ASP A 44 -6.91 -4.02 8.07
CA ASP A 44 -6.69 -4.78 9.29
C ASP A 44 -5.70 -4.04 10.19
N GLU A 45 -5.35 -4.61 11.33
CA GLU A 45 -4.43 -4.01 12.28
C GLU A 45 -3.02 -3.82 11.69
N ALA A 46 -2.54 -4.80 10.91
CA ALA A 46 -1.24 -4.72 10.24
C ALA A 46 -1.24 -3.64 9.15
N VAL A 47 -2.28 -3.58 8.33
CA VAL A 47 -2.44 -2.54 7.29
C VAL A 47 -2.57 -1.16 7.92
N PHE A 48 -3.24 -1.02 9.06
CA PHE A 48 -3.30 0.24 9.80
C PHE A 48 -1.92 0.75 10.21
N GLY A 49 -1.03 -0.13 10.67
CA GLY A 49 0.36 0.21 10.94
C GLY A 49 1.12 0.73 9.72
N VAL A 50 0.84 0.18 8.54
CA VAL A 50 1.40 0.65 7.26
C VAL A 50 0.83 2.03 6.90
N VAL A 51 -0.47 2.26 7.11
CA VAL A 51 -1.13 3.56 6.91
C VAL A 51 -0.49 4.65 7.79
N VAL A 52 -0.22 4.34 9.04
CA VAL A 52 0.47 5.27 9.97
C VAL A 52 1.85 5.66 9.44
N ARG A 53 2.66 4.69 9.01
CA ARG A 53 3.98 4.96 8.42
C ARG A 53 3.88 5.76 7.12
N TYR A 54 2.93 5.44 6.28
CA TYR A 54 2.65 6.19 5.06
C TYR A 54 2.36 7.66 5.35
N ALA A 55 1.49 7.94 6.31
CA ALA A 55 1.12 9.30 6.68
C ALA A 55 2.33 10.14 7.13
N VAL A 56 3.22 9.56 7.93
CA VAL A 56 4.46 10.23 8.38
C VAL A 56 5.36 10.55 7.19
N HIS A 57 5.67 9.59 6.36
CA HIS A 57 6.55 9.81 5.20
C HIS A 57 5.95 10.78 4.19
N ARG A 58 4.64 10.73 3.99
CA ARG A 58 3.96 11.65 3.08
C ARG A 58 3.99 13.09 3.59
N ALA A 59 3.73 13.30 4.86
CA ALA A 59 3.82 14.62 5.47
C ALA A 59 5.25 15.19 5.39
N GLU A 60 6.26 14.40 5.71
CA GLU A 60 7.66 14.82 5.58
C GLU A 60 8.07 15.13 4.14
N TYR A 61 7.63 14.32 3.19
CA TYR A 61 7.87 14.58 1.78
C TYR A 61 7.26 15.92 1.33
N ASP A 62 6.04 16.20 1.75
CA ASP A 62 5.36 17.46 1.42
C ASP A 62 6.07 18.67 2.05
N ARG A 63 6.47 18.59 3.31
CA ARG A 63 7.23 19.63 4.00
C ARG A 63 8.57 19.93 3.33
N LEU A 64 9.31 18.89 2.99
CA LEU A 64 10.60 19.02 2.30
C LEU A 64 10.43 19.60 0.89
N SER A 65 9.37 19.22 0.18
CA SER A 65 9.06 19.75 -1.15
C SER A 65 8.72 21.23 -1.10
N GLU A 66 7.95 21.66 -0.10
CA GLU A 66 7.62 23.04 0.14
C GLU A 66 8.86 23.86 0.52
N GLN A 67 9.68 23.35 1.44
CA GLN A 67 10.94 23.99 1.84
C GLN A 67 11.90 24.17 0.67
N LEU A 68 12.07 23.15 -0.17
CA LEU A 68 12.90 23.22 -1.36
C LEU A 68 12.38 24.24 -2.39
N ALA A 69 11.07 24.38 -2.52
CA ALA A 69 10.48 25.40 -3.38
C ALA A 69 10.79 26.82 -2.88
N ILE A 70 10.70 27.05 -1.57
CA ILE A 70 11.06 28.31 -0.93
C ILE A 70 12.56 28.59 -1.10
N ASP A 71 13.42 27.64 -0.80
CA ASP A 71 14.88 27.80 -0.88
C ASP A 71 15.36 28.07 -2.32
N ARG A 72 14.74 27.46 -3.31
CA ARG A 72 15.01 27.76 -4.73
C ARG A 72 14.59 29.19 -5.11
N GLY A 73 13.47 29.67 -4.59
CA GLY A 73 13.00 31.04 -4.82
C GLY A 73 13.88 32.08 -4.17
N GLU A 74 14.58 31.74 -3.09
CA GLU A 74 15.51 32.66 -2.37
C GLU A 74 16.98 32.56 -2.84
N GLU A 75 17.27 31.81 -3.90
CA GLU A 75 18.62 31.53 -4.41
C GLU A 75 19.61 30.98 -3.36
N LYS A 76 19.11 30.32 -2.33
CA LYS A 76 19.93 29.59 -1.36
C LYS A 76 20.52 28.37 -2.01
N ALA A 77 21.70 28.52 -2.59
CA ALA A 77 22.46 27.42 -3.14
C ALA A 77 23.39 26.83 -2.10
N GLY A 78 23.70 25.54 -2.18
CA GLY A 78 24.78 24.88 -1.45
C GLY A 78 24.39 23.59 -0.74
N GLU A 79 25.18 23.19 0.25
CA GLU A 79 25.08 21.93 0.96
C GLU A 79 23.73 21.67 1.61
N TYR A 80 23.03 22.70 2.03
CA TYR A 80 21.71 22.60 2.64
C TYR A 80 20.63 22.06 1.68
N LEU A 81 20.61 22.54 0.44
CA LEU A 81 19.71 22.04 -0.60
C LEU A 81 20.00 20.56 -0.92
N SER A 82 21.25 20.19 -0.99
CA SER A 82 21.65 18.81 -1.21
C SER A 82 21.17 17.88 -0.10
N GLY A 83 21.28 18.28 1.16
CA GLY A 83 20.78 17.52 2.30
C GLY A 83 19.26 17.35 2.29
N ALA A 84 18.53 18.41 2.01
CA ALA A 84 17.07 18.38 1.91
C ALA A 84 16.59 17.54 0.72
N GLU A 85 17.26 17.62 -0.42
CA GLU A 85 16.99 16.79 -1.59
C GLU A 85 17.21 15.30 -1.32
N GLN A 86 18.28 14.96 -0.61
CA GLN A 86 18.55 13.58 -0.20
C GLN A 86 17.49 13.03 0.74
N LYS A 87 17.05 13.82 1.74
CA LYS A 87 15.97 13.46 2.65
C LYS A 87 14.66 13.26 1.89
N ARG A 88 14.33 14.16 0.97
CA ARG A 88 13.14 14.03 0.15
C ARG A 88 13.18 12.77 -0.72
N ALA A 89 14.31 12.45 -1.33
CA ALA A 89 14.50 11.23 -2.11
C ALA A 89 14.34 9.97 -1.26
N TYR A 90 14.82 10.00 -0.01
CA TYR A 90 14.60 8.93 0.95
C TYR A 90 13.11 8.71 1.22
N HIS A 91 12.37 9.74 1.59
CA HIS A 91 10.94 9.64 1.84
C HIS A 91 10.15 9.21 0.62
N LYS A 92 10.56 9.65 -0.57
CA LYS A 92 9.96 9.19 -1.83
C LYS A 92 10.11 7.69 -2.04
N ARG A 93 11.28 7.12 -1.76
CA ARG A 93 11.51 5.67 -1.86
C ARG A 93 10.67 4.91 -0.85
N GLU A 94 10.62 5.38 0.39
CA GLU A 94 9.77 4.78 1.43
C GLU A 94 8.29 4.83 1.03
N LEU A 95 7.81 5.96 0.50
CA LEU A 95 6.44 6.09 0.01
C LEU A 95 6.13 5.09 -1.10
N LEU A 96 7.01 4.91 -2.06
CA LEU A 96 6.81 3.93 -3.14
C LEU A 96 6.69 2.51 -2.60
N THR A 97 7.49 2.17 -1.59
CA THR A 97 7.41 0.87 -0.93
C THR A 97 6.09 0.69 -0.19
N LEU A 98 5.69 1.68 0.61
CA LEU A 98 4.44 1.64 1.37
C LEU A 98 3.21 1.66 0.46
N GLU A 99 3.23 2.41 -0.63
CA GLU A 99 2.16 2.42 -1.63
C GLU A 99 2.00 1.06 -2.32
N ARG A 100 3.10 0.34 -2.52
CA ARG A 100 3.04 -1.05 -3.02
C ARG A 100 2.43 -1.99 -1.99
N GLU A 101 2.82 -1.87 -0.73
CA GLU A 101 2.22 -2.65 0.36
C GLU A 101 0.72 -2.37 0.50
N LEU A 102 0.32 -1.11 0.35
CA LEU A 102 -1.08 -0.69 0.41
C LEU A 102 -1.86 -0.90 -0.91
N LEU A 103 -1.22 -1.47 -1.93
CA LEU A 103 -1.83 -1.77 -3.24
C LEU A 103 -2.43 -0.52 -3.93
N VAL A 104 -1.75 0.62 -3.81
CA VAL A 104 -2.19 1.89 -4.39
C VAL A 104 -1.66 2.09 -5.81
N THR A 105 -0.46 1.56 -6.10
CA THR A 105 0.13 1.70 -7.43
C THR A 105 -0.56 0.79 -8.45
N PRO A 106 -0.67 1.20 -9.72
CA PRO A 106 -1.27 0.36 -10.76
C PRO A 106 -0.61 -1.02 -10.88
N SER A 107 0.71 -1.09 -10.75
CA SER A 107 1.45 -2.35 -10.83
C SER A 107 1.18 -3.29 -9.66
N SER A 108 1.08 -2.77 -8.44
CA SER A 108 0.75 -3.57 -7.26
C SER A 108 -0.70 -4.05 -7.27
N LYS A 109 -1.61 -3.21 -7.76
CA LYS A 109 -3.00 -3.58 -7.97
C LYS A 109 -3.13 -4.70 -9.00
N ALA A 110 -2.46 -4.59 -10.14
CA ALA A 110 -2.47 -5.61 -11.18
C ALA A 110 -1.94 -6.95 -10.67
N LYS A 111 -0.87 -6.96 -9.86
CA LYS A 111 -0.34 -8.17 -9.22
C LYS A 111 -1.34 -8.80 -8.25
N ALA A 112 -2.02 -7.99 -7.44
CA ALA A 112 -3.04 -8.48 -6.52
C ALA A 112 -4.24 -9.07 -7.28
N ASP A 113 -4.70 -8.41 -8.33
CA ASP A 113 -5.79 -8.91 -9.17
C ASP A 113 -5.41 -10.23 -9.87
N LEU A 114 -4.17 -10.38 -10.33
CA LEU A 114 -3.66 -11.64 -10.89
C LEU A 114 -3.60 -12.75 -9.84
N SER A 115 -3.13 -12.46 -8.63
CA SER A 115 -3.11 -13.42 -7.53
C SER A 115 -4.53 -13.91 -7.19
N LEU A 116 -5.48 -13.00 -7.08
CA LEU A 116 -6.89 -13.35 -6.85
C LEU A 116 -7.48 -14.19 -7.97
N GLN A 117 -7.14 -13.92 -9.23
CA GLN A 117 -7.57 -14.73 -10.37
C GLN A 117 -6.97 -16.14 -10.34
N THR A 118 -5.69 -16.25 -9.98
CA THR A 118 -5.00 -17.54 -9.85
C THR A 118 -5.65 -18.39 -8.74
N ASP A 119 -5.87 -17.78 -7.57
CA ASP A 119 -6.52 -18.44 -6.45
C ASP A 119 -7.95 -18.90 -6.79
N PHE A 120 -8.68 -18.07 -7.55
CA PHE A 120 -10.02 -18.40 -8.02
C PHE A 120 -10.01 -19.58 -9.00
N LEU A 121 -9.09 -19.59 -9.96
CA LEU A 121 -8.93 -20.68 -10.91
C LEU A 121 -8.51 -21.99 -10.22
N ASP A 122 -7.60 -21.92 -9.27
CA ASP A 122 -7.19 -23.07 -8.47
C ASP A 122 -8.35 -23.61 -7.64
N HIS A 123 -9.19 -22.75 -7.09
CA HIS A 123 -10.38 -23.13 -6.37
C HIS A 123 -11.42 -23.80 -7.27
N LEU A 124 -11.63 -23.31 -8.49
CA LEU A 124 -12.50 -23.94 -9.47
C LEU A 124 -11.99 -25.33 -9.88
N HIS A 125 -10.70 -25.45 -10.15
CA HIS A 125 -10.09 -26.74 -10.51
C HIS A 125 -10.15 -27.73 -9.36
N SER A 126 -9.96 -27.31 -8.13
CA SER A 126 -10.09 -28.20 -6.96
C SER A 126 -11.52 -28.70 -6.76
N ASN A 127 -12.52 -27.92 -7.10
CA ASN A 127 -13.92 -28.33 -7.04
C ASN A 127 -14.32 -29.29 -8.18
N GLU A 128 -13.72 -29.15 -9.35
CA GLU A 128 -13.96 -30.07 -10.48
C GLU A 128 -13.28 -31.43 -10.25
N THR A 129 -12.08 -31.43 -9.68
CA THR A 129 -11.35 -32.66 -9.38
C THR A 129 -11.93 -33.44 -8.20
N GLY A 130 -12.65 -32.80 -7.30
CA GLY A 130 -13.36 -33.43 -6.17
C GLY A 130 -14.52 -34.32 -6.59
N LYS A 131 -14.92 -34.36 -7.86
CA LYS A 131 -15.96 -35.23 -8.41
C LYS A 131 -15.42 -36.46 -9.17
N LYS A 132 -14.12 -36.52 -9.40
CA LYS A 132 -13.50 -37.70 -10.07
C LYS A 132 -12.50 -38.32 -9.09
N ASP A 133 -12.87 -39.50 -8.63
CA ASP A 133 -12.06 -40.42 -7.87
C ASP A 133 -10.57 -40.11 -7.72
N GLY A 134 -10.20 -39.23 -6.80
CA GLY A 134 -8.98 -39.13 -6.06
C GLY A 134 -7.60 -39.30 -6.71
N LYS A 135 -7.52 -39.51 -8.00
CA LYS A 135 -6.23 -39.64 -8.68
C LYS A 135 -5.87 -38.34 -9.36
N VAL A 136 -5.21 -37.46 -8.61
CA VAL A 136 -4.42 -36.41 -9.21
C VAL A 136 -3.34 -37.08 -10.05
N VAL A 137 -3.48 -37.03 -11.38
CA VAL A 137 -2.38 -37.42 -12.28
C VAL A 137 -1.33 -36.32 -12.15
N PRO A 138 -0.14 -36.63 -11.59
CA PRO A 138 0.91 -35.61 -11.54
C PRO A 138 1.23 -35.16 -12.95
N TRP A 139 1.34 -33.85 -13.14
CA TRP A 139 1.78 -33.29 -14.39
C TRP A 139 3.11 -33.91 -14.79
N GLN A 140 3.11 -34.68 -15.87
CA GLN A 140 4.33 -35.20 -16.47
C GLN A 140 4.72 -34.26 -17.60
N PRO A 141 5.93 -33.66 -17.57
CA PRO A 141 6.40 -32.97 -18.74
C PRO A 141 6.36 -33.94 -19.89
N LEU A 142 5.77 -33.52 -21.01
CA LEU A 142 5.83 -34.27 -22.25
C LEU A 142 7.30 -34.61 -22.48
N SER A 143 7.66 -35.87 -22.30
CA SER A 143 8.96 -36.34 -22.69
C SER A 143 9.07 -36.01 -24.18
N ARG A 144 9.99 -35.12 -24.55
CA ARG A 144 10.35 -34.92 -25.95
C ARG A 144 10.70 -36.28 -26.46
N GLY A 145 9.81 -36.83 -27.29
CA GLY A 145 10.03 -38.14 -27.82
C GLY A 145 11.41 -38.21 -28.44
N ARG A 146 12.19 -39.09 -27.96
CA ARG A 146 13.32 -39.56 -28.73
C ARG A 146 12.74 -40.19 -29.96
N ALA A 147 12.96 -39.54 -31.08
CA ALA A 147 12.77 -40.21 -32.32
C ALA A 147 13.58 -41.48 -32.38
#